data_9b3e4d7a78e6e1b82f4ef5a081d5f4bc
#
_entry.id   9b3e4d7a78e6e1b82f4ef5a081d5f4bc
#
_cell.length_a   1.000
_cell.length_b   1.000
_cell.length_c   1.000
_cell.angle_alpha   90.00
_cell.angle_beta   90.00
_cell.angle_gamma   90.00
#
_symmetry.space_group_name_H-M   'P 1'
#
loop_
_entity.id
_entity.type
_entity.pdbx_description
1 polymer ?
#
loop_
_entity_poly.entity_id
_entity_poly.type
_entity_poly.pdbx_seq_one_letter_code
_entity_poly.pdbx_strand_id
1 'polypeptide(L)'
;MDDLSLPEVRRLVAAANAARRRRDASGVAAGAEGRRAERRLDALFGTGHRLAVYGTLAPGQPNHHVVAPLGGEWTGGLVEGDLFPAGWGAALGYLAFRPRAGGPAVAVRVLTTTLLATAWPALDRFEGPEYQRILVPVFSTEPAPGQAGERRLYTVANLYAATEARPGAPRR
;
A
#
# COMPACT_ATOMS: atom_id res chain seq x y z
N MET A 1 -10.45 22.03 -9.13
CA MET A 1 -10.04 20.70 -8.61
C MET A 1 -8.81 20.95 -7.78
N ASP A 2 -8.93 20.86 -6.43
CA ASP A 2 -7.78 21.14 -5.54
C ASP A 2 -6.71 20.08 -5.75
N ASP A 3 -5.71 20.44 -6.53
CA ASP A 3 -4.57 19.57 -6.80
C ASP A 3 -3.68 19.60 -5.55
N LEU A 4 -3.72 18.52 -4.74
CA LEU A 4 -2.91 18.43 -3.54
C LEU A 4 -1.43 18.33 -3.91
N SER A 5 -0.60 19.13 -3.27
CA SER A 5 0.85 18.98 -3.37
C SER A 5 1.30 17.64 -2.78
N LEU A 6 2.41 17.10 -3.25
CA LEU A 6 2.99 15.85 -2.72
C LEU A 6 3.22 15.88 -1.18
N PRO A 7 3.72 16.98 -0.58
CA PRO A 7 3.80 17.09 0.89
C PRO A 7 2.44 16.95 1.60
N GLU A 8 1.37 17.49 1.03
CA GLU A 8 0.02 17.35 1.60
C GLU A 8 -0.50 15.93 1.49
N VAL A 9 -0.30 15.26 0.35
CA VAL A 9 -0.64 13.84 0.17
C VAL A 9 0.11 12.99 1.19
N ARG A 10 1.42 13.20 1.37
CA ARG A 10 2.23 12.47 2.36
C ARG A 10 1.72 12.68 3.79
N ARG A 11 1.30 13.90 4.14
CA ARG A 11 0.69 14.20 5.45
C ARG A 11 -0.60 13.43 5.68
N LEU A 12 -1.51 13.44 4.70
CA LEU A 12 -2.77 12.69 4.78
C LEU A 12 -2.52 11.18 4.87
N VAL A 13 -1.61 10.65 4.07
CA VAL A 13 -1.21 9.23 4.12
C VAL A 13 -0.66 8.87 5.51
N ALA A 14 0.20 9.69 6.08
CA ALA A 14 0.76 9.47 7.42
C ALA A 14 -0.34 9.44 8.49
N ALA A 15 -1.27 10.40 8.47
CA ALA A 15 -2.40 10.47 9.40
C ALA A 15 -3.33 9.25 9.28
N ALA A 16 -3.68 8.86 8.06
CA ALA A 16 -4.50 7.67 7.80
C ALA A 16 -3.82 6.38 8.29
N ASN A 17 -2.55 6.19 7.95
CA ASN A 17 -1.79 5.00 8.36
C ASN A 17 -1.57 4.94 9.88
N ALA A 18 -1.34 6.07 10.55
CA ALA A 18 -1.27 6.13 12.00
C ALA A 18 -2.59 5.70 12.66
N ALA A 19 -3.72 6.08 12.08
CA ALA A 19 -5.04 5.66 12.55
C ALA A 19 -5.30 4.17 12.35
N ARG A 20 -4.87 3.60 11.20
CA ARG A 20 -4.95 2.16 10.92
C ARG A 20 -4.12 1.36 11.93
N ARG A 21 -2.86 1.74 12.17
CA ARG A 21 -2.00 1.07 13.16
C ARG A 21 -2.62 1.07 14.56
N ARG A 22 -3.20 2.20 15.00
CA ARG A 22 -3.87 2.27 16.31
C ARG A 22 -5.08 1.34 16.39
N ARG A 23 -5.90 1.30 15.35
CA ARG A 23 -7.07 0.41 15.29
C ARG A 23 -6.65 -1.06 15.39
N ASP A 24 -5.64 -1.46 14.64
CA ASP A 24 -5.18 -2.85 14.58
C ASP A 24 -4.51 -3.26 15.91
N ALA A 25 -3.84 -2.32 16.60
CA ALA A 25 -3.16 -2.58 17.87
C ALA A 25 -4.09 -2.62 19.08
N SER A 26 -5.17 -1.84 19.10
CA SER A 26 -6.00 -1.62 20.28
C SER A 26 -7.49 -1.94 20.09
N GLY A 27 -7.93 -2.23 18.88
CA GLY A 27 -9.35 -2.38 18.53
C GLY A 27 -10.15 -1.07 18.63
N VAL A 28 -9.51 0.03 19.03
CA VAL A 28 -10.17 1.33 19.18
C VAL A 28 -10.38 1.97 17.82
N ALA A 29 -11.55 2.53 17.58
CA ALA A 29 -11.87 3.22 16.34
C ALA A 29 -10.82 4.30 16.03
N ALA A 30 -10.45 4.40 14.75
CA ALA A 30 -9.54 5.43 14.27
C ALA A 30 -10.00 6.83 14.73
N GLY A 31 -9.08 7.66 15.17
CA GLY A 31 -9.36 9.04 15.55
C GLY A 31 -10.01 9.83 14.40
N ALA A 32 -10.73 10.91 14.73
CA ALA A 32 -11.47 11.71 13.74
C ALA A 32 -10.57 12.23 12.60
N GLU A 33 -9.34 12.62 12.93
CA GLU A 33 -8.35 13.10 11.95
C GLU A 33 -7.98 12.01 10.92
N GLY A 34 -7.66 10.81 11.40
CA GLY A 34 -7.31 9.70 10.50
C GLY A 34 -8.46 9.30 9.57
N ARG A 35 -9.70 9.25 10.09
CA ARG A 35 -10.88 9.00 9.26
C ARG A 35 -11.11 10.09 8.22
N ARG A 36 -10.86 11.36 8.58
CA ARG A 36 -10.96 12.48 7.64
C ARG A 36 -9.90 12.37 6.54
N ALA A 37 -8.67 12.03 6.92
CA ALA A 37 -7.59 11.82 5.98
C ALA A 37 -7.89 10.67 5.00
N GLU A 38 -8.36 9.51 5.49
CA GLU A 38 -8.77 8.39 4.63
C GLU A 38 -9.87 8.79 3.65
N ARG A 39 -10.95 9.43 4.13
CA ARG A 39 -12.04 9.87 3.25
C ARG A 39 -11.57 10.86 2.19
N ARG A 40 -10.67 11.80 2.54
CA ARG A 40 -10.13 12.76 1.57
C ARG A 40 -9.28 12.09 0.51
N LEU A 41 -8.42 11.15 0.91
CA LEU A 41 -7.61 10.36 -0.02
C LEU A 41 -8.49 9.48 -0.91
N ASP A 42 -9.53 8.87 -0.36
CA ASP A 42 -10.45 8.04 -1.13
C ASP A 42 -11.24 8.86 -2.15
N ALA A 43 -11.76 10.02 -1.75
CA ALA A 43 -12.48 10.94 -2.64
C ALA A 43 -11.61 11.44 -3.82
N LEU A 44 -10.31 11.65 -3.60
CA LEU A 44 -9.38 12.16 -4.63
C LEU A 44 -8.77 11.08 -5.50
N PHE A 45 -8.48 9.92 -4.92
CA PHE A 45 -7.69 8.87 -5.57
C PHE A 45 -8.42 7.53 -5.71
N GLY A 46 -9.62 7.38 -5.15
CA GLY A 46 -10.34 6.10 -5.17
C GLY A 46 -9.58 4.99 -4.47
N THR A 47 -8.99 5.28 -3.32
CA THR A 47 -8.08 4.35 -2.62
C THR A 47 -8.74 3.03 -2.24
N GLY A 48 -10.04 3.03 -1.95
CA GLY A 48 -10.83 1.83 -1.66
C GLY A 48 -10.84 0.80 -2.79
N HIS A 49 -10.56 1.24 -4.02
CA HIS A 49 -10.58 0.44 -5.24
C HIS A 49 -9.18 0.21 -5.85
N ARG A 50 -8.11 0.50 -5.11
CA ARG A 50 -6.72 0.40 -5.62
C ARG A 50 -5.82 -0.40 -4.70
N LEU A 51 -5.18 -1.42 -5.28
CA LEU A 51 -4.19 -2.26 -4.62
C LEU A 51 -2.87 -2.22 -5.40
N ALA A 52 -1.82 -1.72 -4.78
CA ALA A 52 -0.46 -1.80 -5.29
C ALA A 52 0.21 -3.08 -4.77
N VAL A 53 0.80 -3.85 -5.66
CA VAL A 53 1.50 -5.11 -5.34
C VAL A 53 2.92 -5.08 -5.90
N TYR A 54 3.88 -5.51 -5.10
CA TYR A 54 5.32 -5.58 -5.45
C TYR A 54 5.84 -7.02 -5.49
N GLY A 55 5.01 -8.02 -5.18
CA GLY A 55 5.41 -9.41 -4.98
C GLY A 55 4.46 -10.41 -5.63
N THR A 56 4.17 -11.47 -4.90
CA THR A 56 3.53 -12.69 -5.41
C THR A 56 2.09 -12.53 -5.92
N LEU A 57 1.38 -11.49 -5.53
CA LEU A 57 0.04 -11.18 -6.03
C LEU A 57 0.02 -10.56 -7.44
N ALA A 58 1.17 -10.07 -7.93
CA ALA A 58 1.26 -9.42 -9.24
C ALA A 58 0.93 -10.39 -10.39
N PRO A 59 0.48 -9.88 -11.55
CA PRO A 59 0.25 -10.71 -12.74
C PRO A 59 1.47 -11.57 -13.10
N GLY A 60 1.24 -12.86 -13.34
CA GLY A 60 2.29 -13.83 -13.64
C GLY A 60 3.06 -14.36 -12.43
N GLN A 61 2.73 -13.93 -11.22
CA GLN A 61 3.36 -14.40 -9.98
C GLN A 61 2.55 -15.53 -9.31
N PRO A 62 3.16 -16.34 -8.44
CA PRO A 62 2.55 -17.56 -7.88
C PRO A 62 1.20 -17.36 -7.20
N ASN A 63 1.00 -16.25 -6.49
CA ASN A 63 -0.24 -15.97 -5.76
C ASN A 63 -1.21 -15.06 -6.50
N HIS A 64 -0.96 -14.78 -7.79
CA HIS A 64 -1.87 -13.95 -8.60
C HIS A 64 -3.31 -14.47 -8.61
N HIS A 65 -3.50 -15.77 -8.49
CA HIS A 65 -4.82 -16.42 -8.44
C HIS A 65 -5.72 -15.89 -7.32
N VAL A 66 -5.15 -15.29 -6.27
CA VAL A 66 -5.89 -14.70 -5.14
C VAL A 66 -6.65 -13.44 -5.57
N VAL A 67 -6.06 -12.63 -6.45
CA VAL A 67 -6.64 -11.35 -6.93
C VAL A 67 -7.19 -11.44 -8.34
N ALA A 68 -6.83 -12.44 -9.13
CA ALA A 68 -7.29 -12.62 -10.51
C ALA A 68 -8.82 -12.63 -10.65
N PRO A 69 -9.61 -13.27 -9.74
CA PRO A 69 -11.07 -13.26 -9.84
C PRO A 69 -11.71 -11.88 -9.67
N LEU A 70 -10.98 -10.91 -9.13
CA LEU A 70 -11.48 -9.55 -8.96
C LEU A 70 -11.56 -8.79 -10.30
N GLY A 71 -10.86 -9.28 -11.33
CA GLY A 71 -10.77 -8.55 -12.60
C GLY A 71 -10.22 -7.13 -12.41
N GLY A 72 -10.44 -6.26 -13.39
CA GLY A 72 -10.03 -4.87 -13.31
C GLY A 72 -8.81 -4.56 -14.17
N GLU A 73 -8.29 -3.34 -14.01
CA GLU A 73 -7.18 -2.83 -14.80
C GLU A 73 -5.88 -2.87 -14.01
N TRP A 74 -4.80 -3.24 -14.70
CA TRP A 74 -3.45 -3.27 -14.15
C TRP A 74 -2.57 -2.20 -14.78
N THR A 75 -2.03 -1.30 -13.94
CA THR A 75 -1.06 -0.29 -14.38
C THR A 75 0.27 -0.44 -13.66
N GLY A 76 1.36 0.02 -14.28
CA GLY A 76 2.67 0.10 -13.63
C GLY A 76 2.79 1.34 -12.75
N GLY A 77 3.60 1.26 -11.70
CA GLY A 77 3.91 2.39 -10.83
C GLY A 77 5.16 2.14 -10.00
N LEU A 78 5.56 3.17 -9.26
CA LEU A 78 6.68 3.13 -8.32
C LEU A 78 6.20 3.55 -6.94
N VAL A 79 6.69 2.90 -5.89
CA VAL A 79 6.52 3.34 -4.49
C VAL A 79 7.89 3.58 -3.87
N GLU A 80 7.95 4.40 -2.82
CA GLU A 80 9.20 4.71 -2.12
C GLU A 80 9.33 3.89 -0.84
N GLY A 81 10.40 3.09 -0.74
CA GLY A 81 10.64 2.25 0.42
C GLY A 81 11.76 1.26 0.23
N ASP A 82 11.93 0.43 1.23
CA ASP A 82 12.95 -0.61 1.27
C ASP A 82 12.31 -2.01 1.13
N LEU A 83 12.95 -2.87 0.35
CA LEU A 83 12.66 -4.30 0.30
C LEU A 83 13.67 -5.05 1.17
N PHE A 84 13.20 -5.97 2.00
CA PHE A 84 14.05 -6.75 2.90
C PHE A 84 13.43 -8.14 3.19
N PRO A 85 14.25 -9.15 3.51
CA PRO A 85 13.73 -10.47 3.87
C PRO A 85 12.97 -10.40 5.19
N ALA A 86 11.66 -10.62 5.18
CA ALA A 86 10.81 -10.70 6.37
C ALA A 86 9.51 -11.45 6.07
N GLY A 87 8.81 -11.84 7.13
CA GLY A 87 7.55 -12.53 7.05
C GLY A 87 7.68 -14.00 6.63
N TRP A 88 6.51 -14.64 6.45
CA TRP A 88 6.44 -16.06 6.10
C TRP A 88 7.07 -16.39 4.72
N GLY A 89 7.12 -15.42 3.84
CA GLY A 89 7.71 -15.59 2.49
C GLY A 89 9.24 -15.52 2.45
N ALA A 90 9.91 -15.08 3.52
CA ALA A 90 11.37 -14.90 3.52
C ALA A 90 12.12 -16.19 3.24
N ALA A 91 11.67 -17.33 3.78
CA ALA A 91 12.26 -18.65 3.54
C ALA A 91 12.10 -19.10 2.08
N LEU A 92 11.16 -18.52 1.34
CA LEU A 92 10.91 -18.77 -0.08
C LEU A 92 11.57 -17.71 -0.99
N GLY A 93 12.38 -16.80 -0.41
CA GLY A 93 13.05 -15.72 -1.13
C GLY A 93 12.17 -14.50 -1.44
N TYR A 94 10.98 -14.42 -0.89
CA TYR A 94 10.13 -13.25 -1.06
C TYR A 94 10.54 -12.13 -0.11
N LEU A 95 10.44 -10.89 -0.62
CA LEU A 95 10.81 -9.69 0.13
C LEU A 95 9.56 -9.00 0.68
N ALA A 96 9.68 -8.46 1.88
CA ALA A 96 8.70 -7.57 2.48
C ALA A 96 9.06 -6.12 2.20
N PHE A 97 8.04 -5.25 2.20
CA PHE A 97 8.19 -3.84 1.94
C PHE A 97 8.04 -3.01 3.23
N ARG A 98 8.89 -2.01 3.37
CA ARG A 98 8.76 -0.94 4.39
C ARG A 98 8.70 0.42 3.69
N PRO A 99 7.64 1.22 3.88
CA PRO A 99 7.55 2.53 3.27
C PRO A 99 8.58 3.48 3.86
N ARG A 100 9.26 4.25 2.98
CA ARG A 100 10.20 5.30 3.37
C ARG A 100 10.15 6.42 2.34
N ALA A 101 9.61 7.57 2.74
CA ALA A 101 9.54 8.75 1.89
C ALA A 101 10.94 9.17 1.42
N GLY A 102 11.10 9.42 0.14
CA GLY A 102 12.40 9.71 -0.48
C GLY A 102 13.33 8.48 -0.56
N GLY A 103 12.85 7.30 -0.22
CA GLY A 103 13.60 6.04 -0.33
C GLY A 103 13.78 5.54 -1.76
N PRO A 104 14.42 4.36 -1.92
CA PRO A 104 14.52 3.69 -3.20
C PRO A 104 13.17 3.53 -3.89
N ALA A 105 13.16 3.58 -5.20
CA ALA A 105 11.99 3.26 -5.99
C ALA A 105 11.80 1.73 -6.04
N VAL A 106 10.63 1.28 -5.64
CA VAL A 106 10.20 -0.11 -5.78
C VAL A 106 9.10 -0.17 -6.83
N ALA A 107 9.30 -0.97 -7.86
CA ALA A 107 8.30 -1.17 -8.90
C ALA A 107 7.10 -1.93 -8.36
N VAL A 108 5.90 -1.45 -8.70
CA VAL A 108 4.62 -2.06 -8.33
C VAL A 108 3.71 -2.22 -9.53
N ARG A 109 2.76 -3.14 -9.42
CA ARG A 109 1.59 -3.22 -10.28
C ARG A 109 0.39 -2.76 -9.46
N VAL A 110 -0.42 -1.85 -10.01
CA VAL A 110 -1.62 -1.33 -9.36
C VAL A 110 -2.84 -1.95 -10.01
N LEU A 111 -3.60 -2.74 -9.23
CA LEU A 111 -4.93 -3.21 -9.61
C LEU A 111 -5.95 -2.13 -9.26
N THR A 112 -6.78 -1.77 -10.23
CA THR A 112 -7.94 -0.88 -10.03
C THR A 112 -9.22 -1.65 -10.33
N THR A 113 -10.06 -1.87 -9.32
CA THR A 113 -11.35 -2.55 -9.45
C THR A 113 -12.27 -2.20 -8.28
N THR A 114 -13.56 -2.04 -8.55
CA THR A 114 -14.57 -1.80 -7.51
C THR A 114 -14.78 -2.99 -6.59
N LEU A 115 -14.43 -4.20 -7.03
CA LEU A 115 -14.58 -5.43 -6.24
C LEU A 115 -13.61 -5.49 -5.04
N LEU A 116 -12.56 -4.68 -5.02
CA LEU A 116 -11.69 -4.56 -3.84
C LEU A 116 -12.46 -4.14 -2.58
N ALA A 117 -13.52 -3.33 -2.71
CA ALA A 117 -14.31 -2.88 -1.56
C ALA A 117 -14.84 -4.06 -0.72
N THR A 118 -15.22 -5.16 -1.36
CA THR A 118 -15.70 -6.38 -0.70
C THR A 118 -14.62 -7.43 -0.45
N ALA A 119 -13.49 -7.34 -1.16
CA ALA A 119 -12.40 -8.31 -1.09
C ALA A 119 -11.42 -8.07 0.07
N TRP A 120 -11.35 -6.86 0.63
CA TRP A 120 -10.37 -6.52 1.65
C TRP A 120 -10.29 -7.50 2.83
N PRO A 121 -11.40 -7.98 3.43
CA PRO A 121 -11.29 -8.93 4.54
C PRO A 121 -10.64 -10.27 4.16
N ALA A 122 -10.83 -10.72 2.93
CA ALA A 122 -10.20 -11.94 2.43
C ALA A 122 -8.71 -11.74 2.16
N LEU A 123 -8.34 -10.60 1.57
CA LEU A 123 -6.94 -10.24 1.31
C LEU A 123 -6.17 -10.02 2.62
N ASP A 124 -6.77 -9.32 3.60
CA ASP A 124 -6.16 -9.11 4.93
C ASP A 124 -5.88 -10.46 5.63
N ARG A 125 -6.79 -11.45 5.51
CA ARG A 125 -6.57 -12.81 6.04
C ARG A 125 -5.49 -13.57 5.27
N PHE A 126 -5.43 -13.42 3.95
CA PHE A 126 -4.42 -14.07 3.12
C PHE A 126 -3.01 -13.59 3.48
N GLU A 127 -2.81 -12.28 3.61
CA GLU A 127 -1.51 -11.69 3.96
C GLU A 127 -1.11 -12.00 5.42
N GLY A 128 -2.08 -12.11 6.31
CA GLY A 128 -1.87 -12.51 7.70
C GLY A 128 -1.26 -11.41 8.58
N PRO A 129 -0.98 -11.75 9.86
CA PRO A 129 -0.62 -10.76 10.89
C PRO A 129 0.78 -10.16 10.71
N GLU A 130 1.62 -10.74 9.87
CA GLU A 130 2.97 -10.23 9.59
C GLU A 130 2.95 -9.03 8.61
N TYR A 131 1.81 -8.78 7.99
CA TYR A 131 1.60 -7.67 7.07
C TYR A 131 0.45 -6.78 7.53
N GLN A 132 0.58 -5.50 7.23
CA GLN A 132 -0.46 -4.51 7.45
C GLN A 132 -0.80 -3.81 6.14
N ARG A 133 -2.09 -3.64 5.87
CA ARG A 133 -2.57 -2.87 4.75
C ARG A 133 -2.46 -1.37 5.06
N ILE A 134 -1.58 -0.69 4.34
CA ILE A 134 -1.31 0.74 4.46
C ILE A 134 -1.67 1.47 3.17
N LEU A 135 -1.78 2.80 3.23
CA LEU A 135 -1.81 3.66 2.06
C LEU A 135 -0.39 4.12 1.71
N VAL A 136 -0.10 4.15 0.41
CA VAL A 136 1.18 4.65 -0.12
C VAL A 136 0.93 5.56 -1.32
N PRO A 137 1.71 6.66 -1.47
CA PRO A 137 1.80 7.37 -2.73
C PRO A 137 2.40 6.45 -3.80
N VAL A 138 1.80 6.43 -4.96
CA VAL A 138 2.30 5.72 -6.15
C VAL A 138 2.70 6.75 -7.19
N PHE A 139 3.91 6.63 -7.70
CA PHE A 139 4.48 7.54 -8.68
C PHE A 139 4.44 6.92 -10.08
N SER A 140 4.42 7.77 -11.11
CA SER A 140 4.54 7.35 -12.49
C SER A 140 5.91 6.69 -12.73
N THR A 141 5.93 5.68 -13.61
CA THR A 141 7.18 5.11 -14.13
C THR A 141 7.89 6.04 -15.10
N GLU A 142 7.15 7.00 -15.67
CA GLU A 142 7.70 8.03 -16.55
C GLU A 142 8.10 9.27 -15.74
N PRO A 143 9.24 9.89 -16.06
CA PRO A 143 9.65 11.13 -15.41
C PRO A 143 8.65 12.26 -15.70
N ALA A 144 8.58 13.23 -14.79
CA ALA A 144 7.80 14.43 -15.02
C ALA A 144 8.39 15.23 -16.20
N PRO A 145 7.54 15.72 -17.14
CA PRO A 145 8.04 16.57 -18.24
C PRO A 145 8.82 17.77 -17.72
N GLY A 146 10.07 17.93 -18.16
CA GLY A 146 10.90 19.08 -17.81
C GLY A 146 11.57 19.06 -16.43
N GLN A 147 11.38 18.00 -15.62
CA GLN A 147 11.98 17.86 -14.29
C GLN A 147 12.75 16.55 -14.19
N ALA A 148 14.02 16.57 -14.58
CA ALA A 148 14.91 15.43 -14.43
C ALA A 148 15.08 15.09 -12.94
N GLY A 149 14.64 13.88 -12.55
CA GLY A 149 14.80 13.35 -11.18
C GLY A 149 13.58 13.47 -10.26
N GLU A 150 12.56 14.26 -10.58
CA GLU A 150 11.32 14.31 -9.81
C GLU A 150 10.30 13.28 -10.31
N ARG A 151 9.77 12.49 -9.36
CA ARG A 151 8.71 11.53 -9.65
C ARG A 151 7.35 12.22 -9.58
N ARG A 152 6.56 12.10 -10.63
CA ARG A 152 5.19 12.60 -10.65
C ARG A 152 4.28 11.67 -9.86
N LEU A 153 3.56 12.22 -8.88
CA LEU A 153 2.50 11.48 -8.20
C LEU A 153 1.46 11.02 -9.23
N TYR A 154 1.21 9.70 -9.28
CA TYR A 154 0.19 9.09 -10.13
C TYR A 154 -1.12 8.88 -9.36
N THR A 155 -1.04 8.28 -8.17
CA THR A 155 -2.20 7.98 -7.33
C THR A 155 -1.78 7.68 -5.89
N VAL A 156 -2.76 7.36 -5.04
CA VAL A 156 -2.56 6.71 -3.74
C VAL A 156 -3.29 5.37 -3.78
N ALA A 157 -2.64 4.32 -3.29
CA ALA A 157 -3.18 2.97 -3.29
C ALA A 157 -2.96 2.27 -1.95
N ASN A 158 -3.73 1.22 -1.68
CA ASN A 158 -3.43 0.29 -0.60
C ASN A 158 -2.25 -0.61 -1.00
N LEU A 159 -1.44 -1.00 -0.03
CA LEU A 159 -0.31 -1.91 -0.20
C LEU A 159 -0.12 -2.67 1.11
N TYR A 160 0.28 -3.93 1.05
CA TYR A 160 0.63 -4.72 2.22
C TYR A 160 2.11 -4.56 2.56
N ALA A 161 2.40 -3.90 3.68
CA ALA A 161 3.73 -3.68 4.20
C ALA A 161 3.99 -4.58 5.40
N ALA A 162 5.25 -4.96 5.63
CA ALA A 162 5.60 -5.70 6.84
C ALA A 162 5.21 -4.91 8.08
N THR A 163 4.61 -5.60 9.04
CA THR A 163 4.45 -5.03 10.39
C THR A 163 5.82 -4.92 11.04
N GLU A 164 6.06 -3.83 11.77
CA GLU A 164 7.21 -3.80 12.66
C GLU A 164 7.04 -4.93 13.66
N ALA A 165 7.94 -5.93 13.62
CA ALA A 165 7.94 -7.03 14.55
C ALA A 165 7.95 -6.45 15.96
N ARG A 166 6.94 -6.75 16.78
CA ARG A 166 7.02 -6.49 18.22
C ARG A 166 8.22 -7.29 18.75
N PRO A 167 9.25 -6.67 19.31
CA PRO A 167 10.30 -7.43 19.97
C PRO A 167 9.66 -8.23 21.11
N GLY A 168 9.65 -9.55 21.01
CA GLY A 168 9.28 -10.43 22.11
C GLY A 168 8.03 -11.30 21.98
N ALA A 169 7.42 -11.48 20.81
CA ALA A 169 6.40 -12.53 20.63
C ALA A 169 7.09 -13.88 20.41
N PRO A 170 6.92 -14.89 21.31
CA PRO A 170 7.46 -16.22 21.07
C PRO A 170 6.78 -16.86 19.87
N ARG A 171 7.57 -17.42 18.95
CA ARG A 171 7.08 -18.27 17.87
C ARG A 171 6.43 -19.51 18.49
N ARG A 172 5.16 -19.74 18.22
CA ARG A 172 4.49 -21.03 18.44
C ARG A 172 4.62 -21.90 17.22
#